data_94a4f2374d216796db1dc700782d67df
#
_entry.id   94a4f2374d216796db1dc700782d67df
#
_cell.length_a   1.000
_cell.length_b   1.000
_cell.length_c   1.000
_cell.angle_alpha   90.00
_cell.angle_beta   90.00
_cell.angle_gamma   90.00
#
_symmetry.space_group_name_H-M   'P 1'
#
loop_
_entity.id
_entity.type
_entity.pdbx_description
1 polymer ?
#
loop_
_entity_poly.entity_id
_entity_poly.type
_entity_poly.pdbx_seq_one_letter_code
_entity_poly.pdbx_strand_id
1 'polypeptide(L)'
;MSDRVTRRPAIERGRRVAAATVATLALALAPAMAQPNLAQAVGPTVAEPSSPASAAYRFEQWELDAADGARRYRVQLAVPRRAAPAGGFPVLYMLDGNAAFAALTADQLLALERDGTPPVIVAIGYATNLRFDTTARAYDYTPPMPGPGPTMDSGAHDRPAGGADIFLALIEQQIKPAVRERVAIDPARQSLWGHSYGGLFVLHALLRQPASFQRYIAADPSFWWQNGFILQEERQAAATAPGTCLLVMSGASAGNANNANNANNANPASAAAGQAPPPARAGIDSAAAQRMREARRAVPPETARLFVARQAQRDGLHATWREFEGASHGAMLGLSVGPALQVASGAAGPSCTLP
;
A
#
# COMPACT_ATOMS: atom_id res chain seq x y z
N MET A 1 77.31 -59.14 -47.78
CA MET A 1 76.92 -59.94 -46.73
C MET A 1 76.11 -59.16 -45.79
N SER A 2 74.95 -59.23 -45.71
CA SER A 2 73.83 -58.78 -44.85
C SER A 2 73.09 -57.58 -45.39
N ASP A 3 72.01 -57.93 -46.16
CA ASP A 3 70.96 -57.01 -46.59
C ASP A 3 70.10 -56.58 -45.38
N ARG A 4 69.95 -55.29 -45.19
CA ARG A 4 68.91 -54.74 -44.31
C ARG A 4 67.80 -54.18 -45.17
N VAL A 5 66.71 -54.92 -45.21
CA VAL A 5 65.46 -54.46 -45.75
C VAL A 5 64.81 -53.49 -44.78
N THR A 6 64.65 -52.25 -45.19
CA THR A 6 63.96 -51.23 -44.46
C THR A 6 62.48 -51.29 -44.83
N ARG A 7 61.59 -51.67 -43.86
CA ARG A 7 60.15 -51.56 -43.97
C ARG A 7 59.71 -50.12 -43.57
N ARG A 8 59.00 -49.47 -44.48
CA ARG A 8 58.28 -48.19 -44.19
C ARG A 8 57.02 -48.48 -43.40
N PRO A 9 56.69 -47.69 -42.37
CA PRO A 9 55.37 -47.81 -41.71
C PRO A 9 54.29 -47.10 -42.52
N ALA A 10 53.13 -47.72 -42.57
CA ALA A 10 51.92 -47.20 -43.17
C ALA A 10 51.34 -46.03 -42.37
N ILE A 11 50.96 -44.98 -43.09
CA ILE A 11 50.31 -43.80 -42.50
C ILE A 11 48.83 -44.12 -42.38
N GLU A 12 48.37 -44.40 -41.14
CA GLU A 12 46.95 -44.42 -40.83
C GLU A 12 46.41 -42.97 -40.78
N ARG A 13 45.51 -42.67 -41.75
CA ARG A 13 44.74 -41.45 -41.76
C ARG A 13 43.61 -41.59 -40.75
N GLY A 14 43.83 -41.12 -39.50
CA GLY A 14 42.79 -40.97 -38.54
C GLY A 14 41.81 -39.86 -38.97
N ARG A 15 40.57 -40.21 -39.26
CA ARG A 15 39.43 -39.29 -39.43
C ARG A 15 39.14 -38.66 -38.07
N ARG A 16 39.52 -37.40 -37.89
CA ARG A 16 39.04 -36.60 -36.77
C ARG A 16 37.59 -36.19 -37.09
N VAL A 17 36.66 -36.83 -36.43
CA VAL A 17 35.25 -36.35 -36.35
C VAL A 17 35.25 -35.15 -35.42
N ALA A 18 35.08 -33.95 -35.97
CA ALA A 18 34.83 -32.74 -35.21
C ALA A 18 33.42 -32.82 -34.64
N ALA A 19 33.29 -33.09 -33.35
CA ALA A 19 32.01 -32.93 -32.63
C ALA A 19 31.74 -31.44 -32.50
N ALA A 20 30.84 -30.92 -33.32
CA ALA A 20 30.29 -29.57 -33.15
C ALA A 20 29.35 -29.59 -31.94
N THR A 21 29.83 -29.08 -30.80
CA THR A 21 29.00 -28.81 -29.64
C THR A 21 28.12 -27.60 -29.97
N VAL A 22 26.84 -27.83 -30.32
CA VAL A 22 25.83 -26.79 -30.44
C VAL A 22 25.52 -26.36 -29.00
N ALA A 23 26.13 -25.28 -28.56
CA ALA A 23 25.72 -24.60 -27.33
C ALA A 23 24.36 -23.92 -27.60
N THR A 24 23.28 -24.57 -27.19
CA THR A 24 21.96 -23.97 -27.12
C THR A 24 22.00 -22.90 -26.00
N LEU A 25 22.16 -21.65 -26.43
CA LEU A 25 21.98 -20.48 -25.57
C LEU A 25 20.49 -20.42 -25.21
N ALA A 26 20.11 -21.00 -24.09
CA ALA A 26 18.81 -20.79 -23.50
C ALA A 26 18.74 -19.32 -23.06
N LEU A 27 18.21 -18.44 -23.93
CA LEU A 27 17.77 -17.13 -23.54
C LEU A 27 16.64 -17.34 -22.52
N ALA A 28 16.97 -17.24 -21.23
CA ALA A 28 15.98 -17.11 -20.20
C ALA A 28 15.26 -15.78 -20.47
N LEU A 29 14.09 -15.85 -21.12
CA LEU A 29 13.14 -14.74 -21.14
C LEU A 29 12.76 -14.47 -19.67
N ALA A 30 13.45 -13.52 -19.06
CA ALA A 30 12.98 -12.95 -17.81
C ALA A 30 11.55 -12.43 -18.07
N PRO A 31 10.55 -12.81 -17.26
CA PRO A 31 9.19 -12.32 -17.45
C PRO A 31 9.24 -10.79 -17.41
N ALA A 32 8.76 -10.16 -18.48
CA ALA A 32 8.63 -8.71 -18.53
C ALA A 32 7.76 -8.30 -17.35
N MET A 33 8.38 -7.64 -16.37
CA MET A 33 7.72 -7.15 -15.18
C MET A 33 6.66 -6.14 -15.60
N ALA A 34 5.39 -6.55 -15.56
CA ALA A 34 4.27 -5.69 -15.89
C ALA A 34 4.25 -4.51 -14.91
N GLN A 35 4.33 -3.30 -15.43
CA GLN A 35 4.18 -2.08 -14.62
C GLN A 35 2.78 -2.04 -14.01
N PRO A 36 2.61 -1.49 -12.79
CA PRO A 36 1.29 -1.33 -12.20
C PRO A 36 0.38 -0.58 -13.18
N ASN A 37 -0.74 -1.17 -13.54
CA ASN A 37 -1.73 -0.46 -14.34
C ASN A 37 -2.47 0.53 -13.44
N LEU A 38 -1.91 1.74 -13.30
CA LEU A 38 -2.50 2.82 -12.50
C LEU A 38 -3.85 3.28 -13.07
N ALA A 39 -4.16 2.94 -14.31
CA ALA A 39 -5.45 3.15 -14.95
C ALA A 39 -6.40 1.94 -14.78
N GLN A 40 -6.10 1.02 -13.86
CA GLN A 40 -6.98 -0.12 -13.61
C GLN A 40 -8.30 0.36 -13.02
N ALA A 41 -9.41 -0.03 -13.66
CA ALA A 41 -10.74 0.23 -13.13
C ALA A 41 -10.97 -0.53 -11.80
N VAL A 42 -11.84 0.02 -10.97
CA VAL A 42 -12.34 -0.67 -9.78
C VAL A 42 -13.13 -1.90 -10.23
N GLY A 43 -12.80 -3.05 -9.67
CA GLY A 43 -13.56 -4.28 -9.88
C GLY A 43 -14.78 -4.37 -8.95
N PRO A 44 -15.51 -5.50 -8.97
CA PRO A 44 -16.58 -5.78 -8.01
C PRO A 44 -16.11 -5.61 -6.56
N THR A 45 -16.99 -5.15 -5.69
CA THR A 45 -16.70 -4.91 -4.28
C THR A 45 -17.65 -5.70 -3.37
N VAL A 46 -17.36 -5.71 -2.08
CA VAL A 46 -18.23 -6.31 -1.06
C VAL A 46 -19.60 -5.62 -0.95
N ALA A 47 -19.78 -4.45 -1.55
CA ALA A 47 -21.04 -3.71 -1.56
C ALA A 47 -22.02 -4.19 -2.63
N GLU A 48 -21.64 -5.11 -3.50
CA GLU A 48 -22.56 -5.71 -4.47
C GLU A 48 -23.75 -6.35 -3.74
N PRO A 49 -24.99 -6.17 -4.22
CA PRO A 49 -26.19 -6.68 -3.54
C PRO A 49 -26.18 -8.20 -3.31
N SER A 50 -25.51 -8.95 -4.19
CA SER A 50 -25.34 -10.40 -4.09
C SER A 50 -24.21 -10.83 -3.15
N SER A 51 -23.43 -9.89 -2.59
CA SER A 51 -22.31 -10.21 -1.71
C SER A 51 -22.82 -10.79 -0.39
N PRO A 52 -22.24 -11.91 0.10
CA PRO A 52 -22.54 -12.45 1.43
C PRO A 52 -22.28 -11.44 2.56
N ALA A 53 -21.41 -10.47 2.37
CA ALA A 53 -21.15 -9.39 3.32
C ALA A 53 -22.41 -8.56 3.63
N SER A 54 -23.40 -8.51 2.72
CA SER A 54 -24.67 -7.80 2.92
C SER A 54 -25.50 -8.37 4.08
N ALA A 55 -25.22 -9.58 4.54
CA ALA A 55 -25.85 -10.16 5.73
C ALA A 55 -25.33 -9.49 7.03
N ALA A 56 -24.07 -9.08 7.07
CA ALA A 56 -23.40 -8.52 8.25
C ALA A 56 -23.31 -6.98 8.20
N TYR A 57 -23.21 -6.40 7.01
CA TYR A 57 -23.01 -4.97 6.81
C TYR A 57 -24.04 -4.39 5.85
N ARG A 58 -24.43 -3.12 6.07
CA ARG A 58 -25.08 -2.27 5.08
C ARG A 58 -24.06 -1.33 4.48
N PHE A 59 -24.24 -0.98 3.22
CA PHE A 59 -23.30 -0.18 2.45
C PHE A 59 -23.96 1.11 1.98
N GLU A 60 -23.22 2.21 2.08
CA GLU A 60 -23.62 3.54 1.62
C GLU A 60 -22.42 4.19 0.91
N GLN A 61 -22.70 5.18 0.07
CA GLN A 61 -21.66 6.05 -0.48
C GLN A 61 -22.20 7.46 -0.70
N TRP A 62 -21.29 8.43 -0.64
CA TRP A 62 -21.55 9.80 -1.01
C TRP A 62 -20.30 10.43 -1.60
N GLU A 63 -20.49 11.59 -2.25
CA GLU A 63 -19.38 12.38 -2.80
C GLU A 63 -19.35 13.75 -2.14
N LEU A 64 -18.17 14.35 -2.06
CA LEU A 64 -17.95 15.71 -1.58
C LEU A 64 -16.79 16.35 -2.36
N ASP A 65 -16.85 17.67 -2.51
CA ASP A 65 -15.81 18.42 -3.19
C ASP A 65 -14.78 18.95 -2.16
N ALA A 66 -13.51 19.05 -2.56
CA ALA A 66 -12.55 19.83 -1.82
C ALA A 66 -12.94 21.32 -1.81
N ALA A 67 -12.52 22.05 -0.79
CA ALA A 67 -12.86 23.48 -0.66
C ALA A 67 -12.38 24.34 -1.85
N ASP A 68 -11.31 23.92 -2.51
CA ASP A 68 -10.77 24.57 -3.70
C ASP A 68 -11.44 24.11 -5.02
N GLY A 69 -12.39 23.15 -4.94
CA GLY A 69 -13.05 22.56 -6.11
C GLY A 69 -12.15 21.74 -7.05
N ALA A 70 -10.87 21.58 -6.71
CA ALA A 70 -9.92 20.90 -7.59
C ALA A 70 -9.99 19.37 -7.49
N ARG A 71 -10.57 18.84 -6.42
CA ARG A 71 -10.69 17.39 -6.18
C ARG A 71 -12.10 17.08 -5.72
N ARG A 72 -12.59 15.92 -6.15
CA ARG A 72 -13.86 15.36 -5.71
C ARG A 72 -13.65 13.98 -5.12
N TYR A 73 -14.08 13.80 -3.90
CA TYR A 73 -13.92 12.58 -3.14
C TYR A 73 -15.18 11.72 -3.21
N ARG A 74 -14.97 10.41 -3.17
CA ARG A 74 -16.03 9.42 -2.93
C ARG A 74 -15.74 8.72 -1.62
N VAL A 75 -16.67 8.79 -0.70
CA VAL A 75 -16.60 8.08 0.58
C VAL A 75 -17.55 6.89 0.52
N GLN A 76 -17.00 5.70 0.73
CA GLN A 76 -17.76 4.45 0.82
C GLN A 76 -17.81 4.03 2.29
N LEU A 77 -19.00 3.69 2.75
CA LEU A 77 -19.27 3.37 4.15
C LEU A 77 -19.81 1.95 4.24
N ALA A 78 -19.19 1.13 5.11
CA ALA A 78 -19.73 -0.15 5.52
C ALA A 78 -20.08 -0.09 7.01
N VAL A 79 -21.34 -0.29 7.34
CA VAL A 79 -21.89 -0.20 8.71
C VAL A 79 -22.36 -1.56 9.16
N PRO A 80 -21.91 -2.08 10.32
CA PRO A 80 -22.44 -3.32 10.87
C PRO A 80 -23.96 -3.27 11.04
N ARG A 81 -24.66 -4.36 10.72
CA ARG A 81 -26.13 -4.44 10.86
C ARG A 81 -26.57 -4.67 12.30
N ARG A 82 -25.69 -5.17 13.17
CA ARG A 82 -25.98 -5.33 14.58
C ARG A 82 -26.21 -3.97 15.27
N ALA A 83 -26.82 -3.98 16.43
CA ALA A 83 -26.97 -2.79 17.26
C ALA A 83 -25.59 -2.23 17.67
N ALA A 84 -25.47 -0.91 17.61
CA ALA A 84 -24.25 -0.25 18.08
C ALA A 84 -24.03 -0.51 19.59
N PRO A 85 -22.80 -0.71 20.04
CA PRO A 85 -22.47 -0.67 21.46
C PRO A 85 -22.89 0.66 22.10
N ALA A 86 -23.03 0.72 23.42
CA ALA A 86 -23.42 1.93 24.12
C ALA A 86 -22.51 3.15 23.85
N GLY A 87 -21.21 2.92 23.60
CA GLY A 87 -20.24 3.97 23.21
C GLY A 87 -20.15 4.23 21.70
N GLY A 88 -20.94 3.51 20.88
CA GLY A 88 -20.82 3.52 19.42
C GLY A 88 -19.85 2.45 18.88
N PHE A 89 -19.80 2.33 17.56
CA PHE A 89 -18.86 1.43 16.89
C PHE A 89 -17.46 2.02 16.83
N PRO A 90 -16.39 1.20 16.92
CA PRO A 90 -15.06 1.62 16.47
C PRO A 90 -15.10 1.93 14.97
N VAL A 91 -14.17 2.76 14.51
CA VAL A 91 -14.12 3.18 13.09
C VAL A 91 -12.75 2.93 12.51
N LEU A 92 -12.71 2.41 11.26
CA LEU A 92 -11.53 2.33 10.42
C LEU A 92 -11.69 3.26 9.21
N TYR A 93 -10.91 4.33 9.18
CA TYR A 93 -10.75 5.18 7.99
C TYR A 93 -9.65 4.60 7.11
N MET A 94 -9.96 4.34 5.84
CA MET A 94 -9.05 3.77 4.86
C MET A 94 -8.81 4.74 3.72
N LEU A 95 -7.56 5.06 3.47
CA LEU A 95 -7.14 5.90 2.33
C LEU A 95 -7.10 5.09 1.04
N ASP A 96 -7.01 5.79 -0.12
CA ASP A 96 -7.17 5.15 -1.44
C ASP A 96 -8.45 4.33 -1.52
N GLY A 97 -9.55 4.89 -1.06
CA GLY A 97 -10.80 4.19 -0.77
C GLY A 97 -11.30 3.28 -1.87
N ASN A 98 -11.15 3.68 -3.14
CA ASN A 98 -11.56 2.86 -4.28
C ASN A 98 -10.79 1.51 -4.30
N ALA A 99 -9.48 1.53 -4.09
CA ALA A 99 -8.67 0.33 -4.07
C ALA A 99 -8.80 -0.44 -2.75
N ALA A 100 -8.86 0.28 -1.62
CA ALA A 100 -8.97 -0.31 -0.29
C ALA A 100 -10.31 -1.03 -0.09
N PHE A 101 -11.42 -0.42 -0.52
CA PHE A 101 -12.74 -1.03 -0.44
C PHE A 101 -12.88 -2.27 -1.33
N ALA A 102 -12.26 -2.23 -2.52
CA ALA A 102 -12.18 -3.40 -3.41
C ALA A 102 -11.27 -4.53 -2.88
N ALA A 103 -10.43 -4.24 -1.89
CA ALA A 103 -9.57 -5.24 -1.25
C ALA A 103 -10.24 -5.91 -0.02
N LEU A 104 -11.38 -5.40 0.44
CA LEU A 104 -12.19 -6.06 1.47
C LEU A 104 -12.79 -7.35 0.91
N THR A 105 -12.87 -8.37 1.75
CA THR A 105 -13.54 -9.63 1.41
C THR A 105 -14.78 -9.86 2.30
N ALA A 106 -15.76 -10.59 1.76
CA ALA A 106 -16.94 -10.95 2.53
C ALA A 106 -16.56 -11.76 3.79
N ASP A 107 -15.60 -12.68 3.67
CA ASP A 107 -15.14 -13.50 4.79
C ASP A 107 -14.54 -12.67 5.92
N GLN A 108 -13.78 -11.61 5.60
CA GLN A 108 -13.24 -10.69 6.61
C GLN A 108 -14.37 -9.99 7.37
N LEU A 109 -15.39 -9.48 6.67
CA LEU A 109 -16.51 -8.78 7.30
C LEU A 109 -17.38 -9.73 8.13
N LEU A 110 -17.64 -10.94 7.63
CA LEU A 110 -18.37 -11.97 8.37
C LEU A 110 -17.60 -12.46 9.61
N ALA A 111 -16.27 -12.55 9.54
CA ALA A 111 -15.43 -12.91 10.69
C ALA A 111 -15.49 -11.82 11.77
N LEU A 112 -15.40 -10.55 11.43
CA LEU A 112 -15.52 -9.44 12.38
C LEU A 112 -16.86 -9.44 13.11
N GLU A 113 -17.95 -9.80 12.40
CA GLU A 113 -19.27 -9.89 12.99
C GLU A 113 -19.36 -11.02 14.03
N ARG A 114 -18.69 -12.16 13.79
CA ARG A 114 -18.68 -13.29 14.72
C ARG A 114 -17.78 -13.05 15.94
N ASP A 115 -16.62 -12.44 15.73
CA ASP A 115 -15.49 -12.55 16.67
C ASP A 115 -15.34 -11.35 17.60
N GLY A 116 -16.18 -10.31 17.49
CA GLY A 116 -15.99 -9.15 18.34
C GLY A 116 -16.88 -7.95 18.10
N THR A 117 -16.30 -6.76 18.21
CA THR A 117 -16.96 -5.50 17.91
C THR A 117 -16.56 -5.06 16.50
N PRO A 118 -17.38 -5.36 15.48
CA PRO A 118 -17.07 -5.01 14.10
C PRO A 118 -16.97 -3.48 13.96
N PRO A 119 -15.92 -2.95 13.29
CA PRO A 119 -15.80 -1.52 13.05
C PRO A 119 -16.74 -1.05 11.92
N VAL A 120 -17.14 0.19 11.98
CA VAL A 120 -17.58 0.94 10.80
C VAL A 120 -16.35 1.15 9.92
N ILE A 121 -16.45 0.87 8.62
CA ILE A 121 -15.37 1.07 7.66
C ILE A 121 -15.72 2.27 6.79
N VAL A 122 -14.82 3.24 6.72
CA VAL A 122 -14.94 4.49 5.96
C VAL A 122 -13.81 4.55 4.94
N ALA A 123 -14.07 4.17 3.70
CA ALA A 123 -13.08 4.20 2.63
C ALA A 123 -13.14 5.53 1.88
N ILE A 124 -12.09 6.34 2.05
CA ILE A 124 -11.97 7.69 1.47
C ILE A 124 -11.19 7.57 0.18
N GLY A 125 -11.86 7.70 -0.95
CA GLY A 125 -11.30 7.65 -2.29
C GLY A 125 -11.67 8.86 -3.12
N TYR A 126 -11.56 8.73 -4.43
CA TYR A 126 -11.83 9.81 -5.38
C TYR A 126 -13.03 9.46 -6.27
N ALA A 127 -13.76 10.46 -6.74
CA ALA A 127 -14.92 10.30 -7.61
C ALA A 127 -14.50 9.90 -9.04
N THR A 128 -13.82 8.78 -9.15
CA THR A 128 -13.34 8.17 -10.39
C THR A 128 -13.65 6.68 -10.39
N ASN A 129 -13.64 6.05 -11.56
CA ASN A 129 -13.76 4.60 -11.70
C ASN A 129 -12.40 3.88 -11.65
N LEU A 130 -11.32 4.60 -11.41
CA LEU A 130 -10.00 4.03 -11.25
C LEU A 130 -9.75 3.62 -9.80
N ARG A 131 -8.90 2.60 -9.61
CA ARG A 131 -8.45 2.19 -8.28
C ARG A 131 -7.69 3.30 -7.56
N PHE A 132 -6.93 4.10 -8.30
CA PHE A 132 -6.13 5.21 -7.78
C PHE A 132 -6.30 6.44 -8.66
N ASP A 133 -6.51 7.60 -8.05
CA ASP A 133 -6.22 8.88 -8.67
C ASP A 133 -4.79 9.28 -8.31
N THR A 134 -3.85 9.05 -9.21
CA THR A 134 -2.43 9.23 -8.92
C THR A 134 -2.02 10.68 -8.73
N THR A 135 -2.78 11.62 -9.29
CA THR A 135 -2.53 13.06 -9.16
C THR A 135 -3.13 13.59 -7.85
N ALA A 136 -4.40 13.32 -7.61
CA ALA A 136 -5.06 13.79 -6.40
C ALA A 136 -4.40 13.22 -5.13
N ARG A 137 -4.10 11.89 -5.11
CA ARG A 137 -3.45 11.26 -3.95
C ARG A 137 -2.01 11.74 -3.71
N ALA A 138 -1.30 12.16 -4.74
CA ALA A 138 0.05 12.73 -4.56
C ALA A 138 -0.01 14.06 -3.83
N TYR A 139 -1.03 14.88 -4.12
CA TYR A 139 -1.27 16.11 -3.38
C TYR A 139 -1.73 15.81 -1.95
N ASP A 140 -2.81 15.05 -1.80
CA ASP A 140 -3.50 14.86 -0.52
C ASP A 140 -2.70 14.08 0.52
N TYR A 141 -1.78 13.20 0.09
CA TYR A 141 -1.10 12.28 1.02
C TYR A 141 0.34 12.65 1.32
N THR A 142 0.82 13.75 0.79
CA THR A 142 2.22 14.16 1.00
C THR A 142 2.31 15.44 1.83
N PRO A 143 3.29 15.51 2.75
CA PRO A 143 3.49 16.69 3.57
C PRO A 143 3.87 17.95 2.77
N PRO A 144 3.49 19.15 3.23
CA PRO A 144 4.01 20.39 2.65
C PRO A 144 5.51 20.52 2.92
N MET A 145 6.29 20.86 1.89
CA MET A 145 7.71 21.14 2.03
C MET A 145 7.94 22.58 2.50
N PRO A 146 8.89 22.81 3.42
CA PRO A 146 9.27 24.17 3.79
C PRO A 146 9.96 24.89 2.64
N GLY A 147 9.68 26.18 2.51
CA GLY A 147 10.32 27.04 1.49
C GLY A 147 9.31 27.82 0.64
N PRO A 148 9.79 28.72 -0.22
CA PRO A 148 8.94 29.46 -1.13
C PRO A 148 8.50 28.58 -2.32
N GLY A 149 7.23 28.64 -2.65
CA GLY A 149 6.65 27.96 -3.80
C GLY A 149 5.91 26.65 -3.47
N PRO A 150 5.22 26.09 -4.49
CA PRO A 150 4.44 24.88 -4.30
C PRO A 150 5.32 23.66 -4.10
N THR A 151 4.89 22.73 -3.23
CA THR A 151 5.52 21.43 -3.14
C THR A 151 5.21 20.62 -4.40
N MET A 152 6.25 20.06 -5.01
CA MET A 152 6.13 19.16 -6.16
C MET A 152 6.49 17.73 -5.75
N ASP A 153 5.84 16.76 -6.38
CA ASP A 153 6.08 15.35 -6.08
C ASP A 153 7.48 14.90 -6.53
N SER A 154 8.22 14.25 -5.66
CA SER A 154 9.55 13.73 -5.99
C SER A 154 9.52 12.57 -6.99
N GLY A 155 8.39 11.89 -7.12
CA GLY A 155 8.18 10.82 -8.11
C GLY A 155 7.83 11.34 -9.50
N ALA A 156 7.16 12.51 -9.58
CA ALA A 156 6.75 13.16 -10.83
C ALA A 156 6.74 14.68 -10.64
N HIS A 157 7.80 15.33 -11.04
CA HIS A 157 8.07 16.75 -10.76
C HIS A 157 7.06 17.74 -11.36
N ASP A 158 6.22 17.32 -12.28
CA ASP A 158 5.11 18.10 -12.84
C ASP A 158 3.80 17.93 -12.05
N ARG A 159 3.81 17.10 -11.02
CA ARG A 159 2.61 16.76 -10.22
C ARG A 159 2.63 17.54 -8.89
N PRO A 160 1.56 18.30 -8.59
CA PRO A 160 1.41 18.96 -7.29
C PRO A 160 1.44 17.95 -6.13
N ALA A 161 1.99 18.38 -5.00
CA ALA A 161 2.13 17.63 -3.76
C ALA A 161 1.94 18.58 -2.56
N GLY A 162 2.01 18.07 -1.33
CA GLY A 162 2.07 18.92 -0.13
C GLY A 162 0.74 19.31 0.47
N GLY A 163 -0.36 18.64 0.13
CA GLY A 163 -1.71 18.95 0.63
C GLY A 163 -2.13 18.17 1.87
N ALA A 164 -1.25 17.44 2.54
CA ALA A 164 -1.62 16.53 3.63
C ALA A 164 -2.34 17.23 4.79
N ASP A 165 -1.92 18.43 5.19
CA ASP A 165 -2.59 19.20 6.24
C ASP A 165 -4.03 19.58 5.84
N ILE A 166 -4.23 19.97 4.57
CA ILE A 166 -5.54 20.33 4.01
C ILE A 166 -6.45 19.11 3.98
N PHE A 167 -5.92 17.97 3.57
CA PHE A 167 -6.68 16.73 3.50
C PHE A 167 -7.03 16.19 4.90
N LEU A 168 -6.11 16.30 5.87
CA LEU A 168 -6.42 15.97 7.26
C LEU A 168 -7.54 16.86 7.82
N ALA A 169 -7.50 18.15 7.52
CA ALA A 169 -8.57 19.07 7.90
C ALA A 169 -9.91 18.70 7.24
N LEU A 170 -9.93 18.27 5.97
CA LEU A 170 -11.13 17.75 5.31
C LEU A 170 -11.69 16.52 6.05
N ILE A 171 -10.84 15.57 6.42
CA ILE A 171 -11.26 14.40 7.19
C ILE A 171 -11.89 14.82 8.51
N GLU A 172 -11.25 15.71 9.27
CA GLU A 172 -11.73 16.14 10.58
C GLU A 172 -13.02 16.94 10.51
N GLN A 173 -13.12 17.88 9.57
CA GLN A 173 -14.17 18.89 9.54
C GLN A 173 -15.38 18.50 8.69
N GLN A 174 -15.23 17.56 7.74
CA GLN A 174 -16.31 17.19 6.85
C GLN A 174 -16.62 15.68 6.91
N ILE A 175 -15.62 14.81 6.73
CA ILE A 175 -15.88 13.36 6.62
C ILE A 175 -16.30 12.78 7.97
N LYS A 176 -15.56 13.03 9.04
CA LYS A 176 -15.89 12.53 10.38
C LYS A 176 -17.29 13.01 10.87
N PRO A 177 -17.68 14.29 10.72
CA PRO A 177 -19.04 14.73 11.00
C PRO A 177 -20.08 13.99 10.18
N ALA A 178 -19.89 13.87 8.85
CA ALA A 178 -20.81 13.16 7.97
C ALA A 178 -20.99 11.67 8.34
N VAL A 179 -19.94 11.02 8.85
CA VAL A 179 -20.03 9.65 9.38
C VAL A 179 -20.87 9.63 10.67
N ARG A 180 -20.63 10.56 11.60
CA ARG A 180 -21.40 10.66 12.87
C ARG A 180 -22.89 10.90 12.67
N GLU A 181 -23.27 11.61 11.62
CA GLU A 181 -24.68 11.80 11.25
C GLU A 181 -25.36 10.51 10.78
N ARG A 182 -24.60 9.54 10.24
CA ARG A 182 -25.11 8.30 9.64
C ARG A 182 -25.08 7.10 10.59
N VAL A 183 -24.17 7.12 11.55
CA VAL A 183 -23.97 5.99 12.46
C VAL A 183 -23.33 6.42 13.79
N ALA A 184 -23.79 5.81 14.89
CA ALA A 184 -23.17 6.01 16.20
C ALA A 184 -21.77 5.40 16.23
N ILE A 185 -20.74 6.24 16.41
CA ILE A 185 -19.34 5.84 16.48
C ILE A 185 -18.74 6.19 17.85
N ASP A 186 -17.74 5.41 18.26
CA ASP A 186 -16.93 5.68 19.44
C ASP A 186 -15.81 6.66 19.08
N PRO A 187 -15.84 7.90 19.60
CA PRO A 187 -14.80 8.88 19.30
C PRO A 187 -13.42 8.53 19.84
N ALA A 188 -13.34 7.63 20.83
CA ALA A 188 -12.08 7.15 21.41
C ALA A 188 -11.51 5.91 20.69
N ARG A 189 -12.18 5.42 19.65
CA ARG A 189 -11.79 4.20 18.93
C ARG A 189 -11.78 4.41 17.42
N GLN A 190 -11.04 5.41 16.98
CA GLN A 190 -10.88 5.74 15.55
C GLN A 190 -9.50 5.34 15.06
N SER A 191 -9.45 4.62 13.96
CA SER A 191 -8.24 4.10 13.33
C SER A 191 -8.07 4.71 11.94
N LEU A 192 -6.82 5.02 11.55
CA LEU A 192 -6.47 5.48 10.21
C LEU A 192 -5.53 4.46 9.57
N TRP A 193 -5.87 3.97 8.40
CA TRP A 193 -5.03 3.08 7.60
C TRP A 193 -4.72 3.69 6.24
N GLY A 194 -3.48 3.46 5.77
CA GLY A 194 -3.07 3.82 4.42
C GLY A 194 -1.87 3.03 3.93
N HIS A 195 -1.79 2.85 2.62
CA HIS A 195 -0.71 2.14 1.94
C HIS A 195 0.14 3.08 1.10
N SER A 196 1.46 2.87 1.07
CA SER A 196 2.39 3.65 0.23
C SER A 196 2.36 5.15 0.57
N TYR A 197 1.93 6.04 -0.33
CA TYR A 197 1.67 7.45 -0.03
C TYR A 197 0.60 7.62 1.06
N GLY A 198 -0.44 6.76 1.06
CA GLY A 198 -1.40 6.72 2.15
C GLY A 198 -0.75 6.35 3.48
N GLY A 199 0.24 5.45 3.48
CA GLY A 199 1.06 5.14 4.66
C GLY A 199 1.92 6.33 5.11
N LEU A 200 2.48 7.09 4.17
CA LEU A 200 3.18 8.35 4.47
C LEU A 200 2.26 9.36 5.15
N PHE A 201 1.03 9.52 4.63
CA PHE A 201 0.02 10.38 5.26
C PHE A 201 -0.33 9.92 6.68
N VAL A 202 -0.48 8.61 6.91
CA VAL A 202 -0.72 8.07 8.27
C VAL A 202 0.38 8.51 9.24
N LEU A 203 1.66 8.41 8.81
CA LEU A 203 2.80 8.85 9.64
C LEU A 203 2.79 10.37 9.85
N HIS A 204 2.52 11.15 8.80
CA HIS A 204 2.38 12.61 8.90
C HIS A 204 1.27 13.01 9.90
N ALA A 205 0.09 12.41 9.80
CA ALA A 205 -1.02 12.67 10.71
C ALA A 205 -0.65 12.36 12.17
N LEU A 206 0.03 11.23 12.43
CA LEU A 206 0.53 10.88 13.75
C LEU A 206 1.55 11.91 14.28
N LEU A 207 2.46 12.36 13.44
CA LEU A 207 3.54 13.27 13.88
C LEU A 207 3.05 14.71 14.11
N ARG A 208 2.07 15.16 13.31
CA ARG A 208 1.58 16.54 13.31
C ARG A 208 0.33 16.77 14.15
N GLN A 209 -0.62 15.84 14.11
CA GLN A 209 -1.91 15.93 14.81
C GLN A 209 -2.31 14.57 15.42
N PRO A 210 -1.55 14.08 16.41
CA PRO A 210 -1.74 12.74 17.00
C PRO A 210 -3.08 12.55 17.72
N ALA A 211 -3.82 13.62 17.99
CA ALA A 211 -5.15 13.57 18.59
C ALA A 211 -6.25 13.18 17.57
N SER A 212 -5.97 13.24 16.27
CA SER A 212 -6.93 12.95 15.22
C SER A 212 -7.41 11.49 15.25
N PHE A 213 -6.54 10.56 15.62
CA PHE A 213 -6.89 9.14 15.72
C PHE A 213 -6.21 8.50 16.93
N GLN A 214 -6.73 7.37 17.39
CA GLN A 214 -6.14 6.59 18.47
C GLN A 214 -5.23 5.47 17.93
N ARG A 215 -5.47 5.04 16.68
CA ARG A 215 -4.71 3.97 16.03
C ARG A 215 -4.28 4.38 14.63
N TYR A 216 -2.99 4.28 14.37
CA TYR A 216 -2.33 4.64 13.13
C TYR A 216 -1.73 3.39 12.49
N ILE A 217 -2.13 3.05 11.27
CA ILE A 217 -1.77 1.81 10.59
C ILE A 217 -1.18 2.15 9.24
N ALA A 218 0.15 2.13 9.14
CA ALA A 218 0.88 2.47 7.92
C ALA A 218 1.39 1.21 7.24
N ALA A 219 0.88 0.91 6.06
CA ALA A 219 1.29 -0.23 5.26
C ALA A 219 2.29 0.22 4.19
N ASP A 220 3.51 -0.30 4.30
CA ASP A 220 4.65 -0.06 3.40
C ASP A 220 4.81 1.42 3.02
N PRO A 221 4.90 2.32 4.04
CA PRO A 221 4.85 3.76 3.85
C PRO A 221 6.01 4.26 2.99
N SER A 222 5.76 5.28 2.16
CA SER A 222 6.73 5.86 1.24
C SER A 222 7.78 6.72 1.95
N PHE A 223 8.62 6.12 2.79
CA PHE A 223 9.72 6.81 3.49
C PHE A 223 10.69 7.53 2.55
N TRP A 224 10.79 7.08 1.30
CA TRP A 224 11.69 7.63 0.29
C TRP A 224 11.24 9.01 -0.24
N TRP A 225 9.97 9.38 -0.03
CA TRP A 225 9.44 10.64 -0.56
C TRP A 225 10.24 11.83 -0.05
N GLN A 226 10.64 12.73 -0.98
CA GLN A 226 11.51 13.88 -0.70
C GLN A 226 12.74 13.51 0.17
N ASN A 227 13.44 12.46 -0.25
CA ASN A 227 14.65 11.96 0.42
C ASN A 227 14.46 11.69 1.92
N GLY A 228 13.30 11.18 2.30
CA GLY A 228 13.01 10.85 3.69
C GLY A 228 12.52 12.03 4.53
N PHE A 229 11.83 12.99 3.93
CA PHE A 229 11.33 14.18 4.64
C PHE A 229 10.53 13.85 5.91
N ILE A 230 9.78 12.77 5.92
CA ILE A 230 9.03 12.31 7.10
C ILE A 230 9.94 12.11 8.34
N LEU A 231 11.22 11.75 8.15
CA LEU A 231 12.20 11.63 9.25
C LEU A 231 12.64 13.01 9.79
N GLN A 232 12.40 14.08 9.02
CA GLN A 232 12.59 15.45 9.52
C GLN A 232 11.38 15.87 10.35
N GLU A 233 10.16 15.55 9.93
CA GLU A 233 8.96 15.77 10.74
C GLU A 233 8.99 14.99 12.05
N GLU A 234 9.55 13.78 12.07
CA GLU A 234 9.75 12.98 13.27
C GLU A 234 10.47 13.77 14.39
N ARG A 235 11.47 14.58 14.04
CA ARG A 235 12.21 15.39 15.02
C ARG A 235 11.39 16.51 15.67
N GLN A 236 10.28 16.88 15.06
CA GLN A 236 9.37 17.93 15.51
C GLN A 236 8.00 17.37 15.91
N ALA A 237 7.95 16.06 16.16
CA ALA A 237 6.68 15.36 16.38
C ALA A 237 5.95 15.88 17.62
N ALA A 238 4.65 16.12 17.50
CA ALA A 238 3.78 16.52 18.58
C ALA A 238 3.64 15.40 19.63
N ALA A 239 3.37 15.77 20.90
CA ALA A 239 3.13 14.81 21.97
C ALA A 239 1.90 13.94 21.68
N THR A 240 1.99 12.65 22.00
CA THR A 240 0.89 11.69 21.83
C THR A 240 0.09 11.51 23.11
N ALA A 241 -1.20 11.27 22.99
CA ALA A 241 -2.02 10.90 24.14
C ALA A 241 -1.69 9.46 24.60
N PRO A 242 -1.78 9.16 25.90
CA PRO A 242 -1.62 7.81 26.41
C PRO A 242 -2.57 6.81 25.70
N GLY A 243 -2.03 5.67 25.29
CA GLY A 243 -2.79 4.65 24.60
C GLY A 243 -2.91 4.86 23.07
N THR A 244 -2.28 5.89 22.52
CA THR A 244 -2.10 5.99 21.05
C THR A 244 -1.25 4.83 20.56
N CYS A 245 -1.63 4.23 19.44
CA CYS A 245 -0.83 3.15 18.88
C CYS A 245 -0.49 3.35 17.40
N LEU A 246 0.70 2.87 17.02
CA LEU A 246 1.21 2.83 15.66
C LEU A 246 1.55 1.40 15.27
N LEU A 247 0.98 0.92 14.18
CA LEU A 247 1.41 -0.30 13.49
C LEU A 247 2.00 0.08 12.13
N VAL A 248 3.27 -0.23 11.92
CA VAL A 248 3.89 -0.14 10.60
C VAL A 248 4.08 -1.55 10.06
N MET A 249 3.61 -1.79 8.86
CA MET A 249 3.73 -3.06 8.14
C MET A 249 4.61 -2.89 6.91
N SER A 250 5.53 -3.78 6.68
CA SER A 250 6.44 -3.74 5.53
C SER A 250 6.49 -5.07 4.80
N GLY A 251 6.55 -5.01 3.47
CA GLY A 251 6.82 -6.20 2.66
C GLY A 251 8.31 -6.46 2.54
N ALA A 252 8.73 -7.72 2.70
CA ALA A 252 10.12 -8.17 2.60
C ALA A 252 10.33 -9.11 1.42
N SER A 253 10.04 -8.67 0.20
CA SER A 253 10.45 -9.45 -0.97
C SER A 253 11.93 -9.22 -1.27
N ALA A 254 12.66 -10.30 -1.61
CA ALA A 254 14.08 -10.24 -2.02
C ALA A 254 14.33 -9.29 -3.22
N GLY A 255 13.26 -8.79 -3.85
CA GLY A 255 13.26 -7.79 -4.90
C GLY A 255 12.77 -6.41 -4.48
N ASN A 256 12.52 -6.14 -3.20
CA ASN A 256 11.98 -4.85 -2.75
C ASN A 256 12.91 -3.65 -3.06
N ALA A 257 14.21 -3.90 -3.19
CA ALA A 257 15.15 -2.92 -3.75
C ALA A 257 14.92 -2.67 -5.27
N ASN A 258 14.27 -3.60 -5.98
CA ASN A 258 14.08 -3.56 -7.42
C ASN A 258 12.62 -3.65 -7.91
N ASN A 259 11.63 -3.92 -7.03
CA ASN A 259 10.30 -4.36 -7.45
C ASN A 259 9.16 -3.41 -7.04
N ALA A 260 9.32 -2.12 -7.31
CA ALA A 260 8.21 -1.18 -7.23
C ALA A 260 7.09 -1.44 -8.26
N ASN A 261 7.28 -2.41 -9.14
CA ASN A 261 6.46 -2.61 -10.34
C ASN A 261 5.52 -3.83 -10.30
N ASN A 262 5.45 -4.59 -9.19
CA ASN A 262 4.62 -5.80 -9.16
C ASN A 262 3.40 -5.66 -8.24
N ALA A 263 2.73 -4.51 -8.30
CA ALA A 263 1.60 -4.19 -7.43
C ALA A 263 0.25 -4.79 -7.83
N ASN A 264 0.15 -5.54 -8.92
CA ASN A 264 -1.15 -5.82 -9.55
C ASN A 264 -1.55 -7.30 -9.66
N ASN A 265 -0.89 -8.24 -9.03
CA ASN A 265 -1.27 -9.65 -9.17
C ASN A 265 -1.38 -10.37 -7.83
N ALA A 266 -2.39 -10.06 -7.05
CA ALA A 266 -2.85 -10.96 -6.01
C ALA A 266 -4.34 -10.71 -5.71
N ASN A 267 -5.18 -10.99 -6.70
CA ASN A 267 -6.54 -11.43 -6.42
C ASN A 267 -6.58 -12.91 -6.81
N PRO A 268 -6.61 -13.87 -5.88
CA PRO A 268 -6.63 -15.29 -6.19
C PRO A 268 -7.89 -15.74 -6.98
N ALA A 269 -8.91 -14.90 -7.08
CA ALA A 269 -10.11 -15.16 -7.85
C ALA A 269 -9.97 -14.94 -9.37
N SER A 270 -8.84 -14.38 -9.86
CA SER A 270 -8.67 -14.01 -11.27
C SER A 270 -7.82 -15.00 -12.10
N ALA A 271 -7.40 -16.11 -11.53
CA ALA A 271 -6.55 -17.10 -12.22
C ALA A 271 -7.27 -18.01 -13.24
N ALA A 272 -8.58 -17.83 -13.48
CA ALA A 272 -9.39 -18.74 -14.28
C ALA A 272 -9.81 -18.24 -15.68
N ALA A 273 -9.39 -17.05 -16.12
CA ALA A 273 -9.76 -16.54 -17.44
C ALA A 273 -8.51 -16.23 -18.27
N GLY A 274 -8.18 -17.14 -19.21
CA GLY A 274 -7.11 -16.94 -20.19
C GLY A 274 -7.42 -15.80 -21.16
N GLN A 275 -7.00 -14.58 -20.82
CA GLN A 275 -7.00 -13.43 -21.73
C GLN A 275 -5.57 -13.06 -22.12
N ALA A 276 -5.36 -12.87 -23.43
CA ALA A 276 -4.10 -12.43 -24.00
C ALA A 276 -3.68 -11.07 -23.41
N PRO A 277 -2.37 -10.81 -23.18
CA PRO A 277 -1.89 -9.56 -22.64
C PRO A 277 -2.21 -8.40 -23.58
N PRO A 278 -2.71 -7.26 -23.05
CA PRO A 278 -2.94 -6.07 -23.87
C PRO A 278 -1.61 -5.49 -24.37
N PRO A 279 -1.61 -4.78 -25.52
CA PRO A 279 -0.39 -4.21 -26.10
C PRO A 279 0.26 -3.20 -25.18
N ALA A 280 1.60 -3.19 -25.14
CA ALA A 280 2.40 -2.29 -24.36
C ALA A 280 2.05 -0.82 -24.69
N ARG A 281 1.51 -0.08 -23.71
CA ARG A 281 1.27 1.36 -23.84
C ARG A 281 2.59 2.11 -23.71
N ALA A 282 2.99 2.81 -24.75
CA ALA A 282 4.02 3.84 -24.72
C ALA A 282 3.58 4.97 -23.77
N GLY A 283 4.46 5.42 -22.85
CA GLY A 283 4.32 6.70 -22.19
C GLY A 283 4.27 6.77 -20.68
N ILE A 284 5.00 5.88 -19.95
CA ILE A 284 5.49 6.28 -18.64
C ILE A 284 6.88 6.85 -18.87
N ASP A 285 7.07 8.13 -18.48
CA ASP A 285 8.38 8.76 -18.54
C ASP A 285 9.39 7.86 -17.83
N SER A 286 10.27 7.23 -18.61
CA SER A 286 11.30 6.31 -18.11
C SER A 286 12.20 7.00 -17.08
N ALA A 287 12.37 8.34 -17.20
CA ALA A 287 13.13 9.15 -16.29
C ALA A 287 12.42 9.32 -14.94
N ALA A 288 11.09 9.48 -14.89
CA ALA A 288 10.33 9.55 -13.65
C ALA A 288 10.39 8.21 -12.90
N ALA A 289 10.25 7.10 -13.61
CA ALA A 289 10.38 5.77 -13.02
C ALA A 289 11.81 5.52 -12.48
N GLN A 290 12.82 6.01 -13.17
CA GLN A 290 14.20 5.89 -12.73
C GLN A 290 14.47 6.75 -11.48
N ARG A 291 14.04 8.01 -11.44
CA ARG A 291 14.15 8.89 -10.26
C ARG A 291 13.47 8.27 -9.04
N MET A 292 12.29 7.69 -9.21
CA MET A 292 11.60 7.02 -8.12
C MET A 292 12.38 5.80 -7.60
N ARG A 293 13.01 5.02 -8.47
CA ARG A 293 13.89 3.91 -8.08
C ARG A 293 15.12 4.40 -7.31
N GLU A 294 15.74 5.47 -7.77
CA GLU A 294 16.90 6.09 -7.12
C GLU A 294 16.54 6.64 -5.74
N ALA A 295 15.42 7.37 -5.62
CA ALA A 295 14.93 7.87 -4.34
C ALA A 295 14.63 6.73 -3.34
N ARG A 296 14.05 5.63 -3.81
CA ARG A 296 13.81 4.44 -2.97
C ARG A 296 15.11 3.77 -2.53
N ARG A 297 16.14 3.71 -3.39
CA ARG A 297 17.44 3.15 -3.04
C ARG A 297 18.24 4.02 -2.07
N ALA A 298 17.96 5.32 -2.05
CA ALA A 298 18.62 6.27 -1.14
C ALA A 298 18.13 6.11 0.32
N VAL A 299 16.99 5.43 0.54
CA VAL A 299 16.46 5.16 1.89
C VAL A 299 16.82 3.73 2.28
N PRO A 300 17.55 3.54 3.40
CA PRO A 300 17.93 2.22 3.86
C PRO A 300 16.72 1.30 4.09
N PRO A 301 16.80 0.00 3.77
CA PRO A 301 15.70 -0.95 3.94
C PRO A 301 15.16 -1.03 5.37
N GLU A 302 16.04 -0.85 6.36
CA GLU A 302 15.71 -0.87 7.79
C GLU A 302 15.00 0.40 8.30
N THR A 303 14.83 1.42 7.47
CA THR A 303 14.29 2.74 7.89
C THR A 303 12.95 2.61 8.60
N ALA A 304 12.02 1.81 8.10
CA ALA A 304 10.72 1.60 8.73
C ALA A 304 10.87 1.00 10.14
N ARG A 305 11.71 -0.03 10.30
CA ARG A 305 11.96 -0.68 11.58
C ARG A 305 12.64 0.26 12.57
N LEU A 306 13.64 1.02 12.13
CA LEU A 306 14.34 2.00 12.97
C LEU A 306 13.43 3.17 13.34
N PHE A 307 12.58 3.63 12.45
CA PHE A 307 11.56 4.64 12.75
C PHE A 307 10.64 4.14 13.86
N VAL A 308 10.08 2.94 13.74
CA VAL A 308 9.21 2.36 14.78
C VAL A 308 9.93 2.20 16.10
N ALA A 309 11.19 1.76 16.10
CA ALA A 309 11.98 1.63 17.33
C ALA A 309 12.14 2.98 18.06
N ARG A 310 12.31 4.10 17.33
CA ARG A 310 12.34 5.44 17.92
C ARG A 310 10.95 5.88 18.41
N GLN A 311 9.89 5.60 17.64
CA GLN A 311 8.53 5.93 18.05
C GLN A 311 8.12 5.18 19.32
N ALA A 312 8.57 3.95 19.52
CA ALA A 312 8.31 3.15 20.72
C ALA A 312 8.97 3.74 22.01
N GLN A 313 9.91 4.66 21.86
CA GLN A 313 10.51 5.38 23.00
C GLN A 313 9.74 6.65 23.39
N ARG A 314 8.70 7.03 22.64
CA ARG A 314 7.90 8.21 22.93
C ARG A 314 6.84 7.90 23.97
N ASP A 315 6.68 8.81 24.93
CA ASP A 315 5.64 8.70 25.94
C ASP A 315 4.24 8.65 25.33
N GLY A 316 3.42 7.75 25.83
CA GLY A 316 2.02 7.61 25.41
C GLY A 316 1.81 6.84 24.10
N LEU A 317 2.87 6.49 23.36
CA LEU A 317 2.78 5.83 22.07
C LEU A 317 3.25 4.37 22.15
N HIS A 318 2.38 3.44 21.77
CA HIS A 318 2.76 2.05 21.51
C HIS A 318 3.03 1.88 20.02
N ALA A 319 4.29 1.62 19.64
CA ALA A 319 4.66 1.44 18.25
C ALA A 319 5.14 0.02 18.00
N THR A 320 4.58 -0.62 16.96
CA THR A 320 4.88 -2.01 16.56
C THR A 320 5.21 -2.04 15.07
N TRP A 321 6.22 -2.83 14.72
CA TRP A 321 6.56 -3.14 13.34
C TRP A 321 6.29 -4.60 13.02
N ARG A 322 5.75 -4.86 11.83
CA ARG A 322 5.50 -6.22 11.32
C ARG A 322 5.99 -6.34 9.89
N GLU A 323 6.76 -7.38 9.63
CA GLU A 323 7.22 -7.74 8.30
C GLU A 323 6.37 -8.85 7.69
N PHE A 324 6.12 -8.76 6.40
CA PHE A 324 5.44 -9.76 5.59
C PHE A 324 6.46 -10.36 4.62
N GLU A 325 7.00 -11.50 4.99
CA GLU A 325 8.02 -12.20 4.22
C GLU A 325 7.51 -12.54 2.81
N GLY A 326 8.32 -12.30 1.79
CA GLY A 326 7.98 -12.52 0.39
C GLY A 326 6.97 -11.53 -0.21
N ALA A 327 6.37 -10.64 0.59
CA ALA A 327 5.39 -9.70 0.08
C ALA A 327 6.03 -8.56 -0.70
N SER A 328 5.51 -8.29 -1.91
CA SER A 328 5.89 -7.10 -2.67
C SER A 328 5.16 -5.86 -2.15
N HIS A 329 5.70 -4.66 -2.47
CA HIS A 329 5.08 -3.37 -2.15
C HIS A 329 3.59 -3.31 -2.53
N GLY A 330 3.24 -3.81 -3.70
CA GLY A 330 1.84 -3.77 -4.15
C GLY A 330 0.95 -4.80 -3.48
N ALA A 331 1.48 -5.97 -3.12
CA ALA A 331 0.73 -6.98 -2.38
C ALA A 331 0.36 -6.49 -0.98
N MET A 332 1.17 -5.60 -0.41
CA MET A 332 0.93 -5.03 0.92
C MET A 332 -0.38 -4.27 1.04
N LEU A 333 -0.92 -3.71 -0.05
CA LEU A 333 -2.25 -3.09 -0.01
C LEU A 333 -3.31 -4.10 0.48
N GLY A 334 -3.40 -5.26 -0.16
CA GLY A 334 -4.39 -6.29 0.23
C GLY A 334 -4.02 -7.00 1.53
N LEU A 335 -2.76 -7.37 1.71
CA LEU A 335 -2.28 -8.12 2.88
C LEU A 335 -2.44 -7.36 4.19
N SER A 336 -2.37 -6.03 4.15
CA SER A 336 -2.49 -5.18 5.35
C SER A 336 -3.93 -4.89 5.78
N VAL A 337 -4.95 -5.18 4.94
CA VAL A 337 -6.36 -4.92 5.26
C VAL A 337 -6.84 -5.75 6.44
N GLY A 338 -6.56 -7.06 6.44
CA GLY A 338 -6.94 -7.95 7.55
C GLY A 338 -6.38 -7.48 8.90
N PRO A 339 -5.06 -7.28 9.03
CA PRO A 339 -4.46 -6.65 10.20
C PRO A 339 -5.08 -5.31 10.61
N ALA A 340 -5.37 -4.42 9.65
CA ALA A 340 -6.02 -3.14 9.94
C ALA A 340 -7.41 -3.31 10.55
N LEU A 341 -8.20 -4.25 10.04
CA LEU A 341 -9.50 -4.61 10.59
C LEU A 341 -9.40 -5.15 12.02
N GLN A 342 -8.40 -6.01 12.31
CA GLN A 342 -8.15 -6.55 13.65
C GLN A 342 -7.76 -5.44 14.64
N VAL A 343 -6.89 -4.52 14.24
CA VAL A 343 -6.53 -3.35 15.06
C VAL A 343 -7.77 -2.49 15.32
N ALA A 344 -8.55 -2.18 14.30
CA ALA A 344 -9.73 -1.32 14.43
C ALA A 344 -10.82 -1.94 15.31
N SER A 345 -11.05 -3.25 15.22
CA SER A 345 -12.02 -3.97 16.07
C SER A 345 -11.61 -4.02 17.53
N GLY A 346 -10.33 -3.81 17.84
CA GLY A 346 -9.74 -3.97 19.18
C GLY A 346 -9.26 -5.38 19.49
N ALA A 347 -9.34 -6.31 18.54
CA ALA A 347 -8.85 -7.68 18.70
C ALA A 347 -7.31 -7.73 18.89
N ALA A 348 -6.60 -6.73 18.36
CA ALA A 348 -5.16 -6.58 18.54
C ALA A 348 -4.73 -6.04 19.92
N GLY A 349 -5.67 -5.81 20.83
CA GLY A 349 -5.39 -5.22 22.15
C GLY A 349 -5.04 -3.72 22.10
N PRO A 350 -4.76 -3.10 23.24
CA PRO A 350 -4.48 -1.68 23.34
C PRO A 350 -3.15 -1.26 22.69
N SER A 351 -2.18 -2.16 22.59
CA SER A 351 -0.84 -1.92 22.05
C SER A 351 -0.75 -2.07 20.54
N CYS A 352 -1.85 -2.32 19.82
CA CYS A 352 -1.85 -2.68 18.38
C CYS A 352 -0.99 -3.90 18.02
N THR A 353 -0.64 -4.73 18.99
CA THR A 353 0.09 -5.97 18.75
C THR A 353 -0.88 -6.98 18.12
N LEU A 354 -0.57 -7.43 16.92
CA LEU A 354 -1.32 -8.50 16.25
C LEU A 354 -0.96 -9.85 16.90
N PRO A 355 -1.92 -10.77 16.97
CA PRO A 355 -1.66 -12.13 17.47
C PRO A 355 -0.68 -12.91 16.59
#